data_d96ce107e80738664a0125db8ce7b977
#
_entry.id   d96ce107e80738664a0125db8ce7b977
#
_cell.length_a   1.000
_cell.length_b   1.000
_cell.length_c   1.000
_cell.angle_alpha   90.00
_cell.angle_beta   90.00
_cell.angle_gamma   90.00
#
_symmetry.space_group_name_H-M   'P 1'
#
loop_
_entity.id
_entity.type
_entity.pdbx_description
1 polymer ?
#
loop_
_entity_poly.entity_id
_entity_poly.type
_entity_poly.pdbx_seq_one_letter_code
_entity_poly.pdbx_strand_id
1 'polypeptide(L)'
;MKSLQICLLSLCLAAQLHAKPDATEAAIRAVIDEYETKVRANTMKIIEAKTEEEKIKHRGTIPSAETYATQVMKIVQDHLDAPGSALGVKWLATQAANFPEGQIALQMLGTSHSKSAGIAAAVKALEYHPITMAEPILKAVRESNPNLPEKAAATYALGMQYFRLYEAATDEKAAETAKSKAMEYFQEVSSTYAKETIDGFPLADQAARTMFELANLSVGSECPEIDGKDVDGSGFKLSDYRGKSVILMFWGGWCHACHGVLPQMNQLATATKDKSIVILGINTDIPDEARKAYQDYQVNFRSWSDGTTSGPITSIFNLRNFPTLYLLEPNGKIILKNTNIEAIKAQLGL
;
A
#
# COMPACT_ATOMS: atom_id res chain seq x y z
N MET A 1 -12.02 -63.65 -27.28
CA MET A 1 -11.70 -63.49 -25.87
C MET A 1 -10.71 -62.31 -25.77
N LYS A 2 -11.18 -61.08 -25.60
CA LYS A 2 -10.38 -59.94 -25.19
C LYS A 2 -11.26 -59.12 -24.23
N SER A 3 -10.92 -59.17 -22.95
CA SER A 3 -11.60 -58.48 -21.88
C SER A 3 -11.35 -56.97 -21.99
N LEU A 4 -12.43 -56.22 -22.10
CA LEU A 4 -12.46 -54.77 -22.04
C LEU A 4 -12.41 -54.35 -20.55
N GLN A 5 -11.27 -53.90 -20.07
CA GLN A 5 -11.17 -53.23 -18.78
C GLN A 5 -11.67 -51.80 -18.94
N ILE A 6 -12.86 -51.56 -18.41
CA ILE A 6 -13.41 -50.20 -18.22
C ILE A 6 -12.70 -49.57 -17.04
N CYS A 7 -11.82 -48.62 -17.35
CA CYS A 7 -11.19 -47.75 -16.33
C CYS A 7 -12.24 -46.71 -15.92
N LEU A 8 -12.85 -46.90 -14.76
CA LEU A 8 -13.67 -45.91 -14.08
C LEU A 8 -12.72 -44.78 -13.56
N LEU A 9 -12.59 -43.74 -14.36
CA LEU A 9 -12.09 -42.47 -13.89
C LEU A 9 -13.15 -41.87 -12.93
N SER A 10 -12.96 -42.09 -11.63
CA SER A 10 -13.68 -41.36 -10.61
C SER A 10 -13.27 -39.89 -10.71
N LEU A 11 -14.15 -39.07 -11.28
CA LEU A 11 -14.13 -37.62 -11.10
C LEU A 11 -14.30 -37.34 -9.58
N CYS A 12 -13.19 -37.15 -8.86
CA CYS A 12 -13.23 -36.41 -7.61
C CYS A 12 -13.48 -34.94 -7.95
N LEU A 13 -14.77 -34.60 -8.16
CA LEU A 13 -15.23 -33.24 -7.93
C LEU A 13 -15.04 -33.00 -6.43
N ALA A 14 -13.95 -32.35 -6.06
CA ALA A 14 -13.81 -31.74 -4.75
C ALA A 14 -14.86 -30.62 -4.68
N ALA A 15 -16.08 -30.99 -4.33
CA ALA A 15 -17.03 -30.06 -3.76
C ALA A 15 -16.31 -29.47 -2.54
N GLN A 16 -15.90 -28.22 -2.62
CA GLN A 16 -15.62 -27.41 -1.45
C GLN A 16 -16.96 -27.33 -0.69
N LEU A 17 -17.19 -28.32 0.16
CA LEU A 17 -18.20 -28.27 1.19
C LEU A 17 -17.81 -27.05 2.05
N HIS A 18 -18.45 -25.92 1.79
CA HIS A 18 -18.48 -24.85 2.75
C HIS A 18 -19.16 -25.46 3.98
N ALA A 19 -18.36 -25.87 4.96
CA ALA A 19 -18.87 -26.27 6.24
C ALA A 19 -19.82 -25.15 6.71
N LYS A 20 -21.00 -25.53 7.23
CA LYS A 20 -21.89 -24.51 7.83
C LYS A 20 -21.07 -23.72 8.83
N PRO A 21 -21.17 -22.38 8.80
CA PRO A 21 -20.48 -21.55 9.79
C PRO A 21 -20.79 -22.10 11.19
N ASP A 22 -19.78 -22.17 12.05
CA ASP A 22 -20.05 -22.53 13.44
C ASP A 22 -20.93 -21.44 14.10
N ALA A 23 -21.51 -21.74 15.24
CA ALA A 23 -22.42 -20.80 15.92
C ALA A 23 -21.70 -19.47 16.27
N THR A 24 -20.41 -19.53 16.56
CA THR A 24 -19.57 -18.37 16.89
C THR A 24 -19.34 -17.51 15.65
N GLU A 25 -19.00 -18.12 14.51
CA GLU A 25 -18.86 -17.39 13.25
C GLU A 25 -20.16 -16.72 12.85
N ALA A 26 -21.29 -17.42 12.98
CA ALA A 26 -22.60 -16.87 12.64
C ALA A 26 -22.99 -15.68 13.53
N ALA A 27 -22.69 -15.75 14.83
CA ALA A 27 -22.95 -14.67 15.77
C ALA A 27 -22.08 -13.44 15.47
N ILE A 28 -20.79 -13.64 15.22
CA ILE A 28 -19.85 -12.57 14.86
C ILE A 28 -20.27 -11.92 13.53
N ARG A 29 -20.61 -12.74 12.54
CA ARG A 29 -21.03 -12.28 11.21
C ARG A 29 -22.28 -11.41 11.29
N ALA A 30 -23.25 -11.77 12.12
CA ALA A 30 -24.45 -10.96 12.32
C ALA A 30 -24.15 -9.53 12.81
N VAL A 31 -23.20 -9.38 13.74
CA VAL A 31 -22.77 -8.07 14.25
C VAL A 31 -22.02 -7.29 13.17
N ILE A 32 -21.13 -7.95 12.45
CA ILE A 32 -20.35 -7.32 11.36
C ILE A 32 -21.26 -6.86 10.23
N ASP A 33 -22.18 -7.71 9.78
CA ASP A 33 -23.12 -7.42 8.69
C ASP A 33 -24.05 -6.23 9.04
N GLU A 34 -24.46 -6.12 10.30
CA GLU A 34 -25.22 -4.96 10.76
C GLU A 34 -24.39 -3.66 10.63
N TYR A 35 -23.14 -3.68 11.10
CA TYR A 35 -22.23 -2.56 10.97
C TYR A 35 -22.01 -2.16 9.52
N GLU A 36 -21.60 -3.12 8.68
CA GLU A 36 -21.29 -2.88 7.27
C GLU A 36 -22.52 -2.38 6.49
N THR A 37 -23.71 -2.90 6.78
CA THR A 37 -24.97 -2.43 6.17
C THR A 37 -25.20 -0.95 6.48
N LYS A 38 -25.02 -0.53 7.72
CA LYS A 38 -25.18 0.87 8.13
C LYS A 38 -24.11 1.78 7.53
N VAL A 39 -22.86 1.33 7.49
CA VAL A 39 -21.76 2.05 6.83
C VAL A 39 -22.06 2.23 5.36
N ARG A 40 -22.44 1.17 4.66
CA ARG A 40 -22.77 1.20 3.22
C ARG A 40 -23.92 2.16 2.93
N ALA A 41 -25.00 2.09 3.72
CA ALA A 41 -26.15 2.98 3.54
C ALA A 41 -25.78 4.46 3.71
N ASN A 42 -24.92 4.80 4.66
CA ASN A 42 -24.45 6.18 4.84
C ASN A 42 -23.45 6.61 3.77
N THR A 43 -22.59 5.71 3.32
CA THR A 43 -21.66 5.97 2.20
C THR A 43 -22.42 6.29 0.92
N MET A 44 -23.50 5.56 0.62
CA MET A 44 -24.34 5.86 -0.54
C MET A 44 -24.96 7.27 -0.45
N LYS A 45 -25.45 7.68 0.73
CA LYS A 45 -25.97 9.05 0.93
C LYS A 45 -24.90 10.11 0.71
N ILE A 46 -23.63 9.85 1.09
CA ILE A 46 -22.52 10.77 0.83
C ILE A 46 -22.25 10.90 -0.67
N ILE A 47 -22.29 9.78 -1.42
CA ILE A 47 -22.09 9.76 -2.87
C ILE A 47 -23.22 10.52 -3.59
N GLU A 48 -24.46 10.37 -3.13
CA GLU A 48 -25.65 11.02 -3.71
C GLU A 48 -25.80 12.49 -3.30
N ALA A 49 -25.11 12.95 -2.25
CA ALA A 49 -25.18 14.30 -1.73
C ALA A 49 -24.65 15.33 -2.76
N LYS A 50 -25.40 16.39 -2.95
CA LYS A 50 -25.10 17.44 -3.96
C LYS A 50 -24.26 18.58 -3.39
N THR A 51 -24.22 18.73 -2.06
CA THR A 51 -23.49 19.79 -1.38
C THR A 51 -22.47 19.22 -0.39
N GLU A 52 -21.41 19.99 -0.11
CA GLU A 52 -20.44 19.59 0.93
C GLU A 52 -21.07 19.56 2.33
N GLU A 53 -22.04 20.41 2.61
CA GLU A 53 -22.78 20.41 3.87
C GLU A 53 -23.54 19.09 4.07
N GLU A 54 -24.24 18.61 3.04
CA GLU A 54 -24.91 17.31 3.06
C GLU A 54 -23.91 16.17 3.24
N LYS A 55 -22.77 16.19 2.55
CA LYS A 55 -21.70 15.18 2.72
C LYS A 55 -21.16 15.16 4.13
N ILE A 56 -20.86 16.31 4.72
CA ILE A 56 -20.38 16.43 6.11
C ILE A 56 -21.43 15.86 7.08
N LYS A 57 -22.71 16.22 6.91
CA LYS A 57 -23.81 15.68 7.71
C LYS A 57 -23.85 14.15 7.65
N HIS A 58 -23.77 13.57 6.45
CA HIS A 58 -23.82 12.11 6.29
C HIS A 58 -22.54 11.41 6.80
N ARG A 59 -21.36 12.03 6.68
CA ARG A 59 -20.14 11.53 7.32
C ARG A 59 -20.30 11.42 8.83
N GLY A 60 -20.93 12.39 9.49
CA GLY A 60 -21.21 12.37 10.92
C GLY A 60 -22.21 11.31 11.37
N THR A 61 -22.95 10.68 10.45
CA THR A 61 -23.90 9.59 10.75
C THR A 61 -23.35 8.19 10.47
N ILE A 62 -22.10 8.07 9.98
CA ILE A 62 -21.44 6.77 9.88
C ILE A 62 -21.24 6.20 11.28
N PRO A 63 -21.69 4.97 11.55
CA PRO A 63 -21.54 4.39 12.88
C PRO A 63 -20.05 4.20 13.22
N SER A 64 -19.68 4.51 14.47
CA SER A 64 -18.35 4.15 14.97
C SER A 64 -18.22 2.63 15.08
N ALA A 65 -17.05 2.11 14.72
CA ALA A 65 -16.74 0.70 14.92
C ALA A 65 -16.65 0.31 16.41
N GLU A 66 -16.48 1.27 17.32
CA GLU A 66 -16.25 1.04 18.76
C GLU A 66 -17.37 0.21 19.41
N THR A 67 -18.65 0.62 19.21
CA THR A 67 -19.80 -0.08 19.79
C THR A 67 -19.89 -1.54 19.31
N TYR A 68 -19.56 -1.77 18.04
CA TYR A 68 -19.57 -3.11 17.44
C TYR A 68 -18.33 -3.90 17.86
N ALA A 69 -17.19 -3.25 18.06
CA ALA A 69 -15.96 -3.85 18.54
C ALA A 69 -16.17 -4.51 19.91
N THR A 70 -16.81 -3.84 20.83
CA THR A 70 -17.14 -4.40 22.16
C THR A 70 -18.02 -5.65 22.05
N GLN A 71 -19.03 -5.65 21.17
CA GLN A 71 -19.89 -6.81 20.94
C GLN A 71 -19.13 -7.98 20.32
N VAL A 72 -18.33 -7.73 19.27
CA VAL A 72 -17.51 -8.76 18.63
C VAL A 72 -16.48 -9.32 19.59
N MET A 73 -15.78 -8.46 20.35
CA MET A 73 -14.78 -8.89 21.33
C MET A 73 -15.39 -9.79 22.41
N LYS A 74 -16.60 -9.47 22.89
CA LYS A 74 -17.29 -10.31 23.86
C LYS A 74 -17.53 -11.72 23.31
N ILE A 75 -18.03 -11.85 22.08
CA ILE A 75 -18.25 -13.16 21.44
C ILE A 75 -16.93 -13.91 21.29
N VAL A 76 -15.85 -13.23 20.85
CA VAL A 76 -14.52 -13.81 20.70
C VAL A 76 -13.99 -14.34 22.03
N GLN A 77 -14.14 -13.57 23.11
CA GLN A 77 -13.66 -13.97 24.45
C GLN A 77 -14.46 -15.14 25.04
N ASP A 78 -15.78 -15.15 24.81
CA ASP A 78 -16.65 -16.23 25.27
C ASP A 78 -16.40 -17.56 24.52
N HIS A 79 -15.78 -17.49 23.32
CA HIS A 79 -15.56 -18.62 22.42
C HIS A 79 -14.14 -18.64 21.79
N LEU A 80 -13.13 -18.39 22.61
CA LEU A 80 -11.75 -18.17 22.15
C LEU A 80 -11.20 -19.30 21.27
N ASP A 81 -11.51 -20.55 21.59
CA ASP A 81 -11.02 -21.74 20.89
C ASP A 81 -11.91 -22.13 19.69
N ALA A 82 -13.03 -21.46 19.47
CA ALA A 82 -13.89 -21.77 18.33
C ALA A 82 -13.23 -21.29 17.03
N PRO A 83 -13.23 -22.09 15.95
CA PRO A 83 -12.65 -21.65 14.66
C PRO A 83 -13.23 -20.34 14.15
N GLY A 84 -14.53 -20.07 14.38
CA GLY A 84 -15.20 -18.85 13.97
C GLY A 84 -14.73 -17.59 14.67
N SER A 85 -14.06 -17.71 15.85
CA SER A 85 -13.51 -16.55 16.56
C SER A 85 -12.44 -15.80 15.75
N ALA A 86 -11.73 -16.49 14.85
CA ALA A 86 -10.74 -15.89 13.95
C ALA A 86 -11.34 -14.77 13.05
N LEU A 87 -12.61 -14.91 12.64
CA LEU A 87 -13.33 -13.85 11.90
C LEU A 87 -13.42 -12.57 12.73
N GLY A 88 -13.79 -12.69 14.01
CA GLY A 88 -13.90 -11.56 14.94
C GLY A 88 -12.54 -10.91 15.19
N VAL A 89 -11.51 -11.71 15.46
CA VAL A 89 -10.13 -11.20 15.64
C VAL A 89 -9.65 -10.45 14.39
N LYS A 90 -9.85 -11.02 13.20
CA LYS A 90 -9.54 -10.35 11.94
C LYS A 90 -10.26 -9.00 11.83
N TRP A 91 -11.57 -8.98 12.04
CA TRP A 91 -12.37 -7.76 11.90
C TRP A 91 -11.94 -6.69 12.92
N LEU A 92 -11.75 -7.07 14.18
CA LEU A 92 -11.28 -6.18 15.24
C LEU A 92 -9.91 -5.60 14.92
N ALA A 93 -8.96 -6.43 14.50
CA ALA A 93 -7.61 -6.01 14.17
C ALA A 93 -7.53 -5.09 12.94
N THR A 94 -8.53 -5.12 12.04
CA THR A 94 -8.55 -4.29 10.82
C THR A 94 -9.48 -3.09 10.93
N GLN A 95 -10.70 -3.26 11.43
CA GLN A 95 -11.71 -2.20 11.46
C GLN A 95 -11.73 -1.42 12.77
N ALA A 96 -11.25 -2.02 13.86
CA ALA A 96 -11.25 -1.44 15.19
C ALA A 96 -9.83 -1.26 15.77
N ALA A 97 -8.78 -1.29 14.94
CA ALA A 97 -7.38 -1.23 15.38
C ALA A 97 -7.04 -0.03 16.30
N ASN A 98 -7.77 1.06 16.18
CA ASN A 98 -7.58 2.26 17.00
C ASN A 98 -8.30 2.22 18.36
N PHE A 99 -9.12 1.18 18.62
CA PHE A 99 -9.85 0.98 19.85
C PHE A 99 -9.19 -0.10 20.72
N PRO A 100 -9.46 -0.13 22.04
CA PRO A 100 -8.88 -1.12 22.95
C PRO A 100 -9.09 -2.57 22.49
N GLU A 101 -10.28 -2.91 22.00
CA GLU A 101 -10.61 -4.25 21.50
C GLU A 101 -9.77 -4.64 20.29
N GLY A 102 -9.51 -3.69 19.38
CA GLY A 102 -8.65 -3.91 18.23
C GLY A 102 -7.18 -4.12 18.63
N GLN A 103 -6.69 -3.37 19.63
CA GLN A 103 -5.35 -3.56 20.17
C GLN A 103 -5.19 -4.95 20.83
N ILE A 104 -6.21 -5.42 21.55
CA ILE A 104 -6.24 -6.78 22.11
C ILE A 104 -6.24 -7.81 20.97
N ALA A 105 -7.08 -7.61 19.94
CA ALA A 105 -7.16 -8.51 18.80
C ALA A 105 -5.82 -8.62 18.03
N LEU A 106 -5.09 -7.51 17.88
CA LEU A 106 -3.74 -7.52 17.32
C LEU A 106 -2.80 -8.43 18.11
N GLN A 107 -2.82 -8.39 19.44
CA GLN A 107 -2.03 -9.30 20.28
C GLN A 107 -2.46 -10.77 20.12
N MET A 108 -3.77 -11.01 19.98
CA MET A 108 -4.33 -12.35 19.78
C MET A 108 -3.83 -13.00 18.48
N LEU A 109 -3.52 -12.21 17.43
CA LEU A 109 -2.91 -12.74 16.20
C LEU A 109 -1.57 -13.44 16.44
N GLY A 110 -0.79 -13.00 17.42
CA GLY A 110 0.51 -13.59 17.76
C GLY A 110 0.43 -14.67 18.86
N THR A 111 -0.73 -14.87 19.48
CA THR A 111 -0.92 -15.76 20.61
C THR A 111 -1.99 -16.81 20.31
N SER A 112 -3.20 -16.65 20.81
CA SER A 112 -4.31 -17.62 20.67
C SER A 112 -4.71 -17.88 19.21
N HIS A 113 -4.50 -16.92 18.31
CA HIS A 113 -4.87 -17.03 16.89
C HIS A 113 -3.68 -17.14 15.93
N SER A 114 -2.45 -17.32 16.42
CA SER A 114 -1.27 -17.44 15.57
C SER A 114 -1.34 -18.59 14.57
N LYS A 115 -2.15 -19.62 14.85
CA LYS A 115 -2.37 -20.80 13.99
C LYS A 115 -3.70 -20.78 13.23
N SER A 116 -4.52 -19.75 13.41
CA SER A 116 -5.84 -19.67 12.76
C SER A 116 -5.72 -19.42 11.26
N ALA A 117 -6.64 -19.98 10.49
CA ALA A 117 -6.84 -19.64 9.08
C ALA A 117 -7.69 -18.37 8.94
N GLY A 118 -7.62 -17.72 7.77
CA GLY A 118 -8.44 -16.56 7.43
C GLY A 118 -8.02 -15.24 8.05
N ILE A 119 -6.85 -15.18 8.72
CA ILE A 119 -6.30 -13.98 9.35
C ILE A 119 -5.27 -13.23 8.49
N ALA A 120 -4.94 -13.73 7.29
CA ALA A 120 -3.85 -13.21 6.46
C ALA A 120 -3.92 -11.69 6.22
N ALA A 121 -5.10 -11.13 5.94
CA ALA A 121 -5.28 -9.69 5.74
C ALA A 121 -4.95 -8.88 7.00
N ALA A 122 -5.37 -9.34 8.18
CA ALA A 122 -5.05 -8.69 9.46
C ALA A 122 -3.56 -8.79 9.79
N VAL A 123 -2.95 -9.94 9.50
CA VAL A 123 -1.50 -10.15 9.66
C VAL A 123 -0.72 -9.22 8.73
N LYS A 124 -1.14 -9.10 7.46
CA LYS A 124 -0.51 -8.16 6.52
C LYS A 124 -0.62 -6.71 7.00
N ALA A 125 -1.76 -6.32 7.55
CA ALA A 125 -1.98 -4.96 8.05
C ALA A 125 -1.00 -4.54 9.17
N LEU A 126 -0.35 -5.50 9.86
CA LEU A 126 0.72 -5.23 10.82
C LEU A 126 1.93 -4.52 10.20
N GLU A 127 2.05 -4.50 8.89
CA GLU A 127 3.08 -3.69 8.20
C GLU A 127 2.99 -2.19 8.55
N TYR A 128 1.81 -1.69 8.97
CA TYR A 128 1.57 -0.28 9.33
C TYR A 128 1.72 0.04 10.82
N HIS A 129 1.96 -0.97 11.65
CA HIS A 129 2.11 -0.80 13.10
C HIS A 129 3.58 -0.65 13.52
N PRO A 130 3.87 -0.12 14.73
CA PRO A 130 5.23 -0.04 15.24
C PRO A 130 5.91 -1.42 15.26
N ILE A 131 7.15 -1.50 14.78
CA ILE A 131 7.87 -2.77 14.67
C ILE A 131 8.01 -3.49 16.00
N THR A 132 8.16 -2.74 17.09
CA THR A 132 8.27 -3.32 18.45
C THR A 132 7.05 -4.13 18.86
N MET A 133 5.86 -3.80 18.30
CA MET A 133 4.63 -4.56 18.50
C MET A 133 4.45 -5.62 17.39
N ALA A 134 4.68 -5.23 16.14
CA ALA A 134 4.35 -6.07 14.99
C ALA A 134 5.30 -7.27 14.82
N GLU A 135 6.59 -7.08 15.03
CA GLU A 135 7.60 -8.11 14.75
C GLU A 135 7.40 -9.41 15.56
N PRO A 136 7.14 -9.38 16.89
CA PRO A 136 6.88 -10.61 17.64
C PRO A 136 5.65 -11.36 17.12
N ILE A 137 4.58 -10.63 16.79
CA ILE A 137 3.34 -11.20 16.26
C ILE A 137 3.58 -11.85 14.90
N LEU A 138 4.23 -11.13 14.00
CA LEU A 138 4.54 -11.61 12.65
C LEU A 138 5.43 -12.85 12.67
N LYS A 139 6.46 -12.87 13.53
CA LYS A 139 7.31 -14.04 13.72
C LYS A 139 6.51 -15.24 14.25
N ALA A 140 5.65 -15.04 15.25
CA ALA A 140 4.82 -16.12 15.79
C ALA A 140 3.91 -16.74 14.73
N VAL A 141 3.26 -15.92 13.89
CA VAL A 141 2.42 -16.41 12.78
C VAL A 141 3.27 -17.12 11.73
N ARG A 142 4.37 -16.51 11.27
CA ARG A 142 5.28 -17.11 10.27
C ARG A 142 5.80 -18.47 10.68
N GLU A 143 6.15 -18.64 11.94
CA GLU A 143 6.72 -19.89 12.47
C GLU A 143 5.67 -20.96 12.73
N SER A 144 4.55 -20.59 13.34
CA SER A 144 3.59 -21.54 13.91
C SER A 144 2.34 -21.81 13.06
N ASN A 145 1.98 -20.91 12.14
CA ASN A 145 0.75 -21.07 11.36
C ASN A 145 0.91 -22.21 10.33
N PRO A 146 -0.06 -23.15 10.22
CA PRO A 146 0.03 -24.23 9.24
C PRO A 146 -0.32 -23.80 7.81
N ASN A 147 -0.97 -22.65 7.65
CA ASN A 147 -1.53 -22.20 6.37
C ASN A 147 -0.56 -21.26 5.62
N LEU A 148 -0.37 -21.49 4.33
CA LEU A 148 0.56 -20.71 3.50
C LEU A 148 0.18 -19.24 3.33
N PRO A 149 -1.11 -18.85 3.14
CA PRO A 149 -1.48 -17.46 3.02
C PRO A 149 -1.08 -16.60 4.24
N GLU A 150 -1.28 -17.12 5.45
CA GLU A 150 -0.92 -16.45 6.69
C GLU A 150 0.59 -16.32 6.87
N LYS A 151 1.34 -17.38 6.54
CA LYS A 151 2.82 -17.33 6.52
C LYS A 151 3.34 -16.31 5.51
N ALA A 152 2.79 -16.32 4.31
CA ALA A 152 3.14 -15.37 3.27
C ALA A 152 2.87 -13.93 3.70
N ALA A 153 1.68 -13.69 4.30
CA ALA A 153 1.31 -12.38 4.83
C ALA A 153 2.28 -11.89 5.91
N ALA A 154 2.63 -12.78 6.85
CA ALA A 154 3.58 -12.46 7.92
C ALA A 154 4.98 -12.18 7.39
N THR A 155 5.46 -12.98 6.44
CA THR A 155 6.76 -12.80 5.80
C THR A 155 6.82 -11.49 5.01
N TYR A 156 5.77 -11.19 4.23
CA TYR A 156 5.67 -9.92 3.50
C TYR A 156 5.64 -8.73 4.45
N ALA A 157 4.83 -8.78 5.51
CA ALA A 157 4.72 -7.69 6.48
C ALA A 157 6.05 -7.46 7.23
N LEU A 158 6.82 -8.52 7.55
CA LEU A 158 8.18 -8.38 8.07
C LEU A 158 9.09 -7.65 7.07
N GLY A 159 9.05 -8.02 5.79
CA GLY A 159 9.78 -7.32 4.74
C GLY A 159 9.45 -5.83 4.71
N MET A 160 8.16 -5.47 4.80
CA MET A 160 7.70 -4.08 4.83
C MET A 160 8.12 -3.34 6.11
N GLN A 161 8.14 -4.00 7.26
CA GLN A 161 8.64 -3.41 8.49
C GLN A 161 10.12 -3.02 8.38
N TYR A 162 10.95 -3.92 7.85
CA TYR A 162 12.36 -3.64 7.63
C TYR A 162 12.60 -2.65 6.49
N PHE A 163 11.76 -2.63 5.45
CA PHE A 163 11.78 -1.60 4.43
C PHE A 163 11.57 -0.20 5.04
N ARG A 164 10.61 -0.04 5.95
CA ARG A 164 10.38 1.23 6.65
C ARG A 164 11.51 1.63 7.58
N LEU A 165 12.11 0.66 8.26
CA LEU A 165 13.32 0.92 9.06
C LEU A 165 14.46 1.41 8.18
N TYR A 166 14.61 0.84 6.98
CA TYR A 166 15.58 1.33 6.00
C TYR A 166 15.30 2.78 5.59
N GLU A 167 14.05 3.10 5.24
CA GLU A 167 13.68 4.47 4.85
C GLU A 167 13.83 5.51 5.98
N ALA A 168 13.65 5.09 7.23
CA ALA A 168 13.76 5.94 8.41
C ALA A 168 15.18 6.00 8.98
N ALA A 169 16.11 5.18 8.51
CA ALA A 169 17.47 5.10 9.08
C ALA A 169 18.27 6.36 8.79
N THR A 170 18.91 6.90 9.82
CA THR A 170 19.85 8.02 9.72
C THR A 170 21.31 7.59 9.78
N ASP A 171 21.55 6.32 10.07
CA ASP A 171 22.86 5.68 10.13
C ASP A 171 23.01 4.65 9.01
N GLU A 172 24.11 4.69 8.27
CA GLU A 172 24.36 3.85 7.09
C GLU A 172 24.34 2.36 7.44
N LYS A 173 24.92 1.97 8.58
CA LYS A 173 24.97 0.57 9.00
C LYS A 173 23.57 0.05 9.36
N ALA A 174 22.77 0.87 10.04
CA ALA A 174 21.38 0.55 10.34
C ALA A 174 20.56 0.43 9.06
N ALA A 175 20.73 1.34 8.11
CA ALA A 175 20.10 1.31 6.80
C ALA A 175 20.42 0.02 6.05
N GLU A 176 21.71 -0.34 5.92
CA GLU A 176 22.13 -1.54 5.20
C GLU A 176 21.62 -2.82 5.86
N THR A 177 21.65 -2.89 7.20
CA THR A 177 21.08 -4.01 7.95
C THR A 177 19.58 -4.17 7.70
N ALA A 178 18.84 -3.07 7.72
CA ALA A 178 17.40 -3.08 7.48
C ALA A 178 17.08 -3.45 6.01
N LYS A 179 17.83 -2.89 5.05
CA LYS A 179 17.72 -3.21 3.63
C LYS A 179 17.95 -4.70 3.37
N SER A 180 19.03 -5.26 3.93
CA SER A 180 19.35 -6.67 3.78
C SER A 180 18.24 -7.58 4.29
N LYS A 181 17.70 -7.30 5.48
CA LYS A 181 16.58 -8.07 6.04
C LYS A 181 15.29 -7.92 5.20
N ALA A 182 14.99 -6.72 4.73
CA ALA A 182 13.83 -6.52 3.86
C ALA A 182 13.94 -7.36 2.59
N MET A 183 15.11 -7.33 1.93
CA MET A 183 15.39 -8.13 0.74
C MET A 183 15.24 -9.63 1.00
N GLU A 184 15.74 -10.15 2.13
CA GLU A 184 15.62 -11.56 2.51
C GLU A 184 14.15 -11.99 2.60
N TYR A 185 13.32 -11.22 3.32
CA TYR A 185 11.89 -11.53 3.46
C TYR A 185 11.14 -11.44 2.13
N PHE A 186 11.39 -10.43 1.32
CA PHE A 186 10.73 -10.32 0.01
C PHE A 186 11.18 -11.43 -0.96
N GLN A 187 12.43 -11.85 -0.88
CA GLN A 187 12.93 -12.97 -1.66
C GLN A 187 12.28 -14.29 -1.24
N GLU A 188 12.06 -14.50 0.06
CA GLU A 188 11.29 -15.64 0.56
C GLU A 188 9.84 -15.61 0.06
N VAL A 189 9.17 -14.43 0.08
CA VAL A 189 7.82 -14.29 -0.49
C VAL A 189 7.80 -14.69 -1.96
N SER A 190 8.76 -14.20 -2.75
CA SER A 190 8.81 -14.46 -4.19
C SER A 190 9.16 -15.91 -4.54
N SER A 191 9.94 -16.61 -3.71
CA SER A 191 10.37 -17.98 -3.96
C SER A 191 9.46 -19.03 -3.33
N THR A 192 9.10 -18.86 -2.06
CA THR A 192 8.36 -19.86 -1.28
C THR A 192 6.85 -19.67 -1.37
N TYR A 193 6.40 -18.41 -1.46
CA TYR A 193 4.98 -18.04 -1.43
C TYR A 193 4.52 -17.38 -2.73
N ALA A 194 5.14 -17.73 -3.86
CA ALA A 194 4.90 -17.09 -5.16
C ALA A 194 3.44 -17.10 -5.64
N LYS A 195 2.64 -18.07 -5.18
CA LYS A 195 1.23 -18.24 -5.59
C LYS A 195 0.25 -17.60 -4.61
N GLU A 196 0.74 -17.12 -3.47
CA GLU A 196 -0.15 -16.61 -2.42
C GLU A 196 -0.63 -15.20 -2.75
N THR A 197 -1.93 -15.00 -2.53
CA THR A 197 -2.60 -13.72 -2.74
C THR A 197 -3.30 -13.27 -1.47
N ILE A 198 -3.41 -11.96 -1.26
CA ILE A 198 -4.27 -11.39 -0.23
C ILE A 198 -5.24 -10.44 -0.93
N ASP A 199 -6.54 -10.63 -0.69
CA ASP A 199 -7.62 -9.88 -1.33
C ASP A 199 -7.50 -9.85 -2.87
N GLY A 200 -7.02 -10.96 -3.45
CA GLY A 200 -6.83 -11.13 -4.90
C GLY A 200 -5.53 -10.53 -5.46
N PHE A 201 -4.70 -9.91 -4.64
CA PHE A 201 -3.43 -9.32 -5.07
C PHE A 201 -2.25 -10.25 -4.78
N PRO A 202 -1.44 -10.64 -5.79
CA PRO A 202 -0.26 -11.47 -5.59
C PRO A 202 0.77 -10.79 -4.69
N LEU A 203 1.18 -11.45 -3.62
CA LEU A 203 2.22 -10.92 -2.72
C LEU A 203 3.60 -10.90 -3.38
N ALA A 204 3.89 -11.87 -4.22
CA ALA A 204 5.16 -11.94 -4.95
C ALA A 204 5.37 -10.73 -5.86
N ASP A 205 4.32 -10.26 -6.55
CA ASP A 205 4.41 -9.06 -7.39
C ASP A 205 4.67 -7.80 -6.56
N GLN A 206 4.04 -7.69 -5.39
CA GLN A 206 4.26 -6.58 -4.46
C GLN A 206 5.70 -6.61 -3.92
N ALA A 207 6.18 -7.80 -3.53
CA ALA A 207 7.54 -8.02 -3.07
C ALA A 207 8.57 -7.68 -4.15
N ALA A 208 8.35 -8.13 -5.40
CA ALA A 208 9.23 -7.86 -6.53
C ALA A 208 9.37 -6.35 -6.81
N ARG A 209 8.26 -5.61 -6.79
CA ARG A 209 8.29 -4.14 -6.94
C ARG A 209 9.07 -3.46 -5.81
N THR A 210 8.91 -3.92 -4.57
CA THR A 210 9.64 -3.34 -3.44
C THR A 210 11.13 -3.71 -3.46
N MET A 211 11.48 -4.93 -3.90
CA MET A 211 12.89 -5.31 -4.13
C MET A 211 13.52 -4.46 -5.22
N PHE A 212 12.81 -4.20 -6.32
CA PHE A 212 13.29 -3.30 -7.38
C PHE A 212 13.53 -1.88 -6.84
N GLU A 213 12.61 -1.36 -6.04
CA GLU A 213 12.74 -0.06 -5.38
C GLU A 213 13.98 0.00 -4.47
N LEU A 214 14.19 -1.01 -3.63
CA LEU A 214 15.37 -1.11 -2.76
C LEU A 214 16.69 -1.18 -3.54
N ALA A 215 16.69 -1.83 -4.70
CA ALA A 215 17.88 -2.00 -5.51
C ALA A 215 18.20 -0.78 -6.39
N ASN A 216 17.15 -0.10 -6.92
CA ASN A 216 17.33 0.86 -8.02
C ASN A 216 16.84 2.28 -7.70
N LEU A 217 16.02 2.47 -6.66
CA LEU A 217 15.44 3.77 -6.31
C LEU A 217 15.89 4.27 -4.94
N SER A 218 16.97 3.71 -4.42
CA SER A 218 17.61 4.15 -3.18
C SER A 218 18.43 5.43 -3.41
N VAL A 219 18.62 6.22 -2.38
CA VAL A 219 19.60 7.33 -2.42
C VAL A 219 20.96 6.79 -2.81
N GLY A 220 21.63 7.47 -3.74
CA GLY A 220 22.89 7.05 -4.34
C GLY A 220 22.76 6.20 -5.61
N SER A 221 21.58 5.62 -5.89
CA SER A 221 21.33 4.87 -7.12
C SER A 221 21.12 5.79 -8.32
N GLU A 222 21.46 5.32 -9.51
CA GLU A 222 21.09 6.01 -10.75
C GLU A 222 19.57 5.89 -10.96
N CYS A 223 18.90 7.03 -11.19
CA CYS A 223 17.49 7.05 -11.48
C CYS A 223 17.20 6.32 -12.80
N PRO A 224 16.20 5.41 -12.84
CA PRO A 224 15.79 4.78 -14.09
C PRO A 224 15.48 5.82 -15.18
N GLU A 225 15.80 5.51 -16.44
CA GLU A 225 15.42 6.37 -17.55
C GLU A 225 13.90 6.50 -17.63
N ILE A 226 13.46 7.73 -17.87
CA ILE A 226 12.07 8.04 -18.17
C ILE A 226 12.02 8.51 -19.62
N ASP A 227 11.35 7.75 -20.47
CA ASP A 227 11.13 8.06 -21.87
C ASP A 227 9.62 8.08 -22.14
N GLY A 228 9.08 9.19 -22.58
CA GLY A 228 7.64 9.32 -22.76
C GLY A 228 7.27 10.66 -23.42
N LYS A 229 5.96 10.91 -23.46
CA LYS A 229 5.39 12.13 -24.05
C LYS A 229 4.84 13.03 -22.95
N ASP A 230 4.95 14.33 -23.18
CA ASP A 230 4.25 15.33 -22.36
C ASP A 230 2.76 15.42 -22.70
N VAL A 231 2.06 16.31 -22.00
CA VAL A 231 0.61 16.53 -22.19
C VAL A 231 0.24 17.06 -23.57
N ASP A 232 1.22 17.62 -24.32
CA ASP A 232 1.07 18.10 -25.68
C ASP A 232 1.45 17.05 -26.73
N GLY A 233 1.90 15.88 -26.28
CA GLY A 233 2.30 14.75 -27.12
C GLY A 233 3.75 14.78 -27.59
N SER A 234 4.56 15.77 -27.16
CA SER A 234 5.99 15.88 -27.52
C SER A 234 6.83 14.93 -26.68
N GLY A 235 7.62 14.07 -27.34
CA GLY A 235 8.52 13.12 -26.66
C GLY A 235 9.70 13.82 -26.01
N PHE A 236 10.15 13.28 -24.86
CA PHE A 236 11.38 13.68 -24.19
C PHE A 236 11.84 12.61 -23.19
N LYS A 237 13.11 12.70 -22.80
CA LYS A 237 13.75 11.74 -21.89
C LYS A 237 14.33 12.45 -20.67
N LEU A 238 14.44 11.72 -19.57
CA LEU A 238 15.14 12.20 -18.39
C LEU A 238 16.62 12.50 -18.70
N SER A 239 17.24 11.68 -19.55
CA SER A 239 18.63 11.86 -19.99
C SER A 239 18.88 13.15 -20.78
N ASP A 240 17.86 13.78 -21.35
CA ASP A 240 17.97 15.09 -22.02
C ASP A 240 18.36 16.23 -21.06
N TYR A 241 18.21 15.98 -19.75
CA TYR A 241 18.49 16.93 -18.68
C TYR A 241 19.80 16.64 -17.93
N ARG A 242 20.65 15.75 -18.45
CA ARG A 242 21.98 15.52 -17.86
C ARG A 242 22.77 16.84 -17.77
N GLY A 243 23.51 17.00 -16.71
CA GLY A 243 24.21 18.26 -16.39
C GLY A 243 23.37 19.25 -15.56
N LYS A 244 22.11 18.94 -15.27
CA LYS A 244 21.23 19.72 -14.40
C LYS A 244 20.79 18.88 -13.21
N SER A 245 20.60 19.52 -12.05
CA SER A 245 19.85 18.91 -10.95
C SER A 245 18.38 18.84 -11.36
N VAL A 246 17.75 17.66 -11.17
CA VAL A 246 16.36 17.43 -11.58
C VAL A 246 15.50 17.20 -10.35
N ILE A 247 14.42 17.96 -10.21
CA ILE A 247 13.36 17.69 -9.24
C ILE A 247 12.26 16.95 -9.98
N LEU A 248 12.00 15.69 -9.63
CA LEU A 248 10.87 14.93 -10.15
C LEU A 248 9.68 15.07 -9.20
N MET A 249 8.51 15.38 -9.73
CA MET A 249 7.25 15.44 -8.98
C MET A 249 6.21 14.52 -9.63
N PHE A 250 5.78 13.49 -8.89
CA PHE A 250 4.65 12.65 -9.26
C PHE A 250 3.37 13.29 -8.72
N TRP A 251 2.41 13.56 -9.61
CA TRP A 251 1.23 14.36 -9.27
C TRP A 251 0.02 14.07 -10.16
N GLY A 252 -1.15 14.57 -9.77
CA GLY A 252 -2.36 14.57 -10.59
C GLY A 252 -3.34 15.66 -10.14
N GLY A 253 -4.23 16.10 -11.01
CA GLY A 253 -5.28 17.06 -10.72
C GLY A 253 -6.31 16.54 -9.70
N TRP A 254 -6.47 15.23 -9.61
CA TRP A 254 -7.30 14.55 -8.61
C TRP A 254 -6.69 14.58 -7.19
N CYS A 255 -5.40 14.84 -7.06
CA CYS A 255 -4.64 14.73 -5.81
C CYS A 255 -4.75 16.02 -4.97
N HIS A 256 -5.64 16.03 -3.99
CA HIS A 256 -5.83 17.19 -3.12
C HIS A 256 -4.54 17.65 -2.40
N ALA A 257 -3.72 16.73 -1.94
CA ALA A 257 -2.42 17.07 -1.32
C ALA A 257 -1.45 17.73 -2.32
N CYS A 258 -1.53 17.37 -3.61
CA CYS A 258 -0.72 17.98 -4.66
C CYS A 258 -1.06 19.45 -4.86
N HIS A 259 -2.34 19.84 -4.67
CA HIS A 259 -2.78 21.23 -4.83
C HIS A 259 -2.05 22.20 -3.90
N GLY A 260 -1.69 21.74 -2.69
CA GLY A 260 -0.91 22.55 -1.74
C GLY A 260 0.58 22.69 -2.10
N VAL A 261 1.10 21.76 -2.91
CA VAL A 261 2.52 21.69 -3.31
C VAL A 261 2.77 22.39 -4.66
N LEU A 262 1.82 22.32 -5.60
CA LEU A 262 1.96 22.86 -6.94
C LEU A 262 2.34 24.36 -6.98
N PRO A 263 1.74 25.27 -6.19
CA PRO A 263 2.13 26.68 -6.19
C PRO A 263 3.61 26.89 -5.82
N GLN A 264 4.11 26.12 -4.85
CA GLN A 264 5.52 26.18 -4.42
C GLN A 264 6.45 25.64 -5.52
N MET A 265 6.03 24.57 -6.23
CA MET A 265 6.78 24.04 -7.36
C MET A 265 6.83 25.03 -8.52
N ASN A 266 5.72 25.71 -8.82
CA ASN A 266 5.67 26.77 -9.84
C ASN A 266 6.61 27.94 -9.49
N GLN A 267 6.62 28.40 -8.23
CA GLN A 267 7.55 29.41 -7.76
C GLN A 267 8.99 28.97 -7.89
N LEU A 268 9.28 27.73 -7.51
CA LEU A 268 10.61 27.17 -7.60
C LEU A 268 11.06 27.04 -9.08
N ALA A 269 10.19 26.59 -9.98
CA ALA A 269 10.46 26.51 -11.42
C ALA A 269 10.82 27.89 -12.00
N THR A 270 10.11 28.93 -11.58
CA THR A 270 10.38 30.31 -11.99
C THR A 270 11.74 30.81 -11.43
N ALA A 271 11.99 30.55 -10.14
CA ALA A 271 13.22 31.00 -9.45
C ALA A 271 14.49 30.29 -9.92
N THR A 272 14.34 29.12 -10.56
CA THR A 272 15.47 28.29 -11.02
C THR A 272 15.64 28.30 -12.54
N LYS A 273 14.85 29.08 -13.29
CA LYS A 273 14.83 29.09 -14.76
C LYS A 273 16.21 29.31 -15.40
N ASP A 274 17.02 30.18 -14.79
CA ASP A 274 18.36 30.53 -15.26
C ASP A 274 19.48 29.76 -14.53
N LYS A 275 19.11 28.75 -13.72
CA LYS A 275 20.03 27.90 -12.97
C LYS A 275 20.14 26.52 -13.61
N SER A 276 21.17 25.77 -13.26
CA SER A 276 21.32 24.36 -13.63
C SER A 276 20.38 23.43 -12.82
N ILE A 277 19.12 23.84 -12.67
CA ILE A 277 18.08 23.12 -11.94
C ILE A 277 16.83 23.09 -12.83
N VAL A 278 16.17 21.93 -12.91
CA VAL A 278 14.92 21.78 -13.66
C VAL A 278 13.90 21.01 -12.83
N ILE A 279 12.63 21.38 -12.98
CA ILE A 279 11.51 20.66 -12.41
C ILE A 279 10.82 19.90 -13.54
N LEU A 280 10.63 18.60 -13.34
CA LEU A 280 9.92 17.73 -14.26
C LEU A 280 8.83 17.00 -13.49
N GLY A 281 7.62 16.97 -14.05
CA GLY A 281 6.49 16.23 -13.46
C GLY A 281 6.28 14.88 -14.13
N ILE A 282 5.61 14.00 -13.41
CA ILE A 282 4.93 12.83 -13.96
C ILE A 282 3.45 13.00 -13.59
N ASN A 283 2.64 13.33 -14.58
CA ASN A 283 1.21 13.56 -14.39
C ASN A 283 0.43 12.27 -14.65
N THR A 284 -0.45 11.92 -13.72
CA THR A 284 -1.22 10.66 -13.72
C THR A 284 -2.68 10.82 -14.11
N ASP A 285 -3.08 12.00 -14.58
CA ASP A 285 -4.41 12.23 -15.14
C ASP A 285 -4.50 11.71 -16.58
N ILE A 286 -5.69 11.38 -17.03
CA ILE A 286 -5.95 11.17 -18.45
C ILE A 286 -5.72 12.50 -19.22
N PRO A 287 -5.40 12.46 -20.53
CA PRO A 287 -4.89 13.64 -21.24
C PRO A 287 -5.75 14.91 -21.15
N ASP A 288 -7.09 14.78 -21.18
CA ASP A 288 -7.97 15.94 -21.10
C ASP A 288 -8.01 16.57 -19.69
N GLU A 289 -8.02 15.73 -18.66
CA GLU A 289 -7.93 16.16 -17.27
C GLU A 289 -6.56 16.75 -16.95
N ALA A 290 -5.49 16.18 -17.51
CA ALA A 290 -4.14 16.72 -17.38
C ALA A 290 -4.06 18.14 -17.92
N ARG A 291 -4.57 18.41 -19.15
CA ARG A 291 -4.60 19.76 -19.73
C ARG A 291 -5.40 20.74 -18.86
N LYS A 292 -6.53 20.30 -18.32
CA LYS A 292 -7.32 21.09 -17.40
C LYS A 292 -6.56 21.41 -16.11
N ALA A 293 -5.90 20.41 -15.51
CA ALA A 293 -5.10 20.59 -14.29
C ALA A 293 -3.94 21.57 -14.52
N TYR A 294 -3.28 21.53 -15.68
CA TYR A 294 -2.25 22.51 -16.04
C TYR A 294 -2.77 23.94 -16.05
N GLN A 295 -3.97 24.15 -16.56
CA GLN A 295 -4.61 25.48 -16.59
C GLN A 295 -5.06 25.91 -15.20
N ASP A 296 -5.79 25.05 -14.49
CA ASP A 296 -6.38 25.34 -13.17
C ASP A 296 -5.29 25.66 -12.12
N TYR A 297 -4.16 24.97 -12.16
CA TYR A 297 -3.05 25.15 -11.21
C TYR A 297 -1.86 25.93 -11.79
N GLN A 298 -2.00 26.48 -13.02
CA GLN A 298 -0.97 27.29 -13.68
C GLN A 298 0.40 26.62 -13.71
N VAL A 299 0.43 25.30 -13.98
CA VAL A 299 1.66 24.50 -13.96
C VAL A 299 2.61 25.01 -15.04
N ASN A 300 3.81 25.44 -14.64
CA ASN A 300 4.82 26.07 -15.50
C ASN A 300 6.08 25.21 -15.68
N PHE A 301 5.99 23.92 -15.41
CA PHE A 301 7.05 22.93 -15.65
C PHE A 301 6.53 21.78 -16.51
N ARG A 302 7.43 21.16 -17.26
CA ARG A 302 7.09 20.06 -18.16
C ARG A 302 6.81 18.78 -17.38
N SER A 303 5.82 17.99 -17.79
CA SER A 303 5.53 16.69 -17.19
C SER A 303 5.30 15.63 -18.27
N TRP A 304 5.77 14.41 -18.01
CA TRP A 304 5.32 13.24 -18.75
C TRP A 304 3.84 12.97 -18.43
N SER A 305 3.08 12.57 -19.43
CA SER A 305 1.69 12.14 -19.30
C SER A 305 1.68 10.62 -19.12
N ASP A 306 1.50 10.17 -17.87
CA ASP A 306 1.50 8.73 -17.53
C ASP A 306 0.09 8.13 -17.56
N GLY A 307 -0.96 8.98 -17.58
CA GLY A 307 -2.35 8.65 -17.82
C GLY A 307 -3.09 7.97 -16.67
N THR A 308 -2.39 7.43 -15.69
CA THR A 308 -2.97 6.76 -14.53
C THR A 308 -1.92 6.61 -13.40
N THR A 309 -2.39 6.38 -12.17
CA THR A 309 -1.52 6.07 -11.02
C THR A 309 -0.80 4.73 -11.12
N SER A 310 -1.12 3.93 -12.13
CA SER A 310 -0.46 2.65 -12.45
C SER A 310 0.08 2.66 -13.88
N GLY A 311 0.42 3.83 -14.39
CA GLY A 311 0.99 4.01 -15.71
C GLY A 311 2.42 3.44 -15.83
N PRO A 312 2.98 3.44 -17.04
CA PRO A 312 4.30 2.86 -17.28
C PRO A 312 5.40 3.44 -16.40
N ILE A 313 5.39 4.77 -16.16
CA ILE A 313 6.41 5.44 -15.35
C ILE A 313 6.15 5.22 -13.86
N THR A 314 4.94 5.48 -13.39
CA THR A 314 4.59 5.32 -11.96
C THR A 314 4.77 3.90 -11.47
N SER A 315 4.54 2.89 -12.31
CA SER A 315 4.75 1.47 -11.98
C SER A 315 6.22 1.14 -11.70
N ILE A 316 7.17 1.77 -12.41
CA ILE A 316 8.61 1.59 -12.16
C ILE A 316 8.98 2.15 -10.79
N PHE A 317 8.42 3.30 -10.41
CA PHE A 317 8.74 3.99 -9.16
C PHE A 317 8.02 3.43 -7.92
N ASN A 318 7.16 2.43 -8.08
CA ASN A 318 6.44 1.75 -6.98
C ASN A 318 5.80 2.73 -5.98
N LEU A 319 5.14 3.76 -6.50
CA LEU A 319 4.61 4.86 -5.71
C LEU A 319 3.49 4.40 -4.76
N ARG A 320 3.53 4.88 -3.52
CA ARG A 320 2.51 4.63 -2.49
C ARG A 320 1.69 5.85 -2.15
N ASN A 321 2.24 7.04 -2.43
CA ASN A 321 1.63 8.32 -2.07
C ASN A 321 1.81 9.35 -3.20
N PHE A 322 0.91 10.33 -3.23
CA PHE A 322 0.99 11.52 -4.06
C PHE A 322 0.79 12.77 -3.18
N PRO A 323 1.56 13.86 -3.39
CA PRO A 323 2.71 13.92 -4.29
C PRO A 323 3.91 13.13 -3.75
N THR A 324 4.72 12.58 -4.66
CA THR A 324 6.04 12.05 -4.33
C THR A 324 7.09 12.88 -5.02
N LEU A 325 8.15 13.27 -4.31
CA LEU A 325 9.25 14.08 -4.81
C LEU A 325 10.56 13.33 -4.75
N TYR A 326 11.37 13.48 -5.81
CA TYR A 326 12.76 13.05 -5.87
C TYR A 326 13.64 14.23 -6.24
N LEU A 327 14.87 14.24 -5.74
CA LEU A 327 15.92 15.14 -6.21
C LEU A 327 17.06 14.31 -6.80
N LEU A 328 17.45 14.64 -8.03
CA LEU A 328 18.54 14.01 -8.76
C LEU A 328 19.71 14.97 -8.92
N GLU A 329 20.94 14.44 -8.80
CA GLU A 329 22.16 15.12 -9.20
C GLU A 329 22.26 15.31 -10.73
N PRO A 330 23.16 16.18 -11.21
CA PRO A 330 23.38 16.39 -12.66
C PRO A 330 23.78 15.12 -13.42
N ASN A 331 24.38 14.13 -12.76
CA ASN A 331 24.71 12.83 -13.32
C ASN A 331 23.53 11.84 -13.31
N GLY A 332 22.37 12.22 -12.71
CA GLY A 332 21.15 11.43 -12.63
C GLY A 332 21.05 10.53 -11.41
N LYS A 333 21.93 10.63 -10.42
CA LYS A 333 21.80 9.89 -9.15
C LYS A 333 20.74 10.51 -8.26
N ILE A 334 20.00 9.67 -7.58
CA ILE A 334 19.00 10.06 -6.58
C ILE A 334 19.73 10.52 -5.31
N ILE A 335 19.50 11.75 -4.87
CA ILE A 335 20.03 12.27 -3.61
C ILE A 335 18.96 12.50 -2.54
N LEU A 336 17.70 12.70 -2.95
CA LEU A 336 16.55 12.68 -2.04
C LEU A 336 15.39 11.93 -2.70
N LYS A 337 14.63 11.19 -1.91
CA LYS A 337 13.38 10.53 -2.33
C LYS A 337 12.32 10.64 -1.22
N ASN A 338 11.05 10.57 -1.59
CA ASN A 338 9.92 10.66 -0.65
C ASN A 338 10.03 11.89 0.28
N THR A 339 10.50 13.01 -0.25
CA THR A 339 10.89 14.19 0.49
C THR A 339 9.88 15.34 0.33
N ASN A 340 10.16 16.46 0.97
CA ASN A 340 9.39 17.70 0.84
C ASN A 340 10.22 18.82 0.19
N ILE A 341 9.56 19.90 -0.18
CA ILE A 341 10.20 21.02 -0.89
C ILE A 341 11.27 21.70 -0.04
N GLU A 342 11.08 21.80 1.25
CA GLU A 342 12.05 22.48 2.14
C GLU A 342 13.37 21.71 2.20
N ALA A 343 13.31 20.37 2.27
CA ALA A 343 14.51 19.53 2.20
C ALA A 343 15.22 19.67 0.83
N ILE A 344 14.44 19.75 -0.26
CA ILE A 344 14.99 19.98 -1.61
C ILE A 344 15.69 21.34 -1.69
N LYS A 345 15.05 22.42 -1.21
CA LYS A 345 15.65 23.76 -1.18
C LYS A 345 16.93 23.79 -0.37
N ALA A 346 16.91 23.20 0.83
CA ALA A 346 18.09 23.11 1.68
C ALA A 346 19.25 22.39 0.98
N GLN A 347 18.98 21.28 0.28
CA GLN A 347 19.99 20.52 -0.46
C GLN A 347 20.56 21.29 -1.68
N LEU A 348 19.75 22.16 -2.28
CA LEU A 348 20.13 22.98 -3.45
C LEU A 348 20.69 24.36 -3.05
N GLY A 349 20.71 24.73 -1.77
CA GLY A 349 21.14 26.04 -1.29
C GLY A 349 20.21 27.19 -1.73
N LEU A 350 18.89 26.95 -1.75
CA LEU A 350 17.84 27.89 -2.19
C LEU A 350 17.05 28.47 -1.04
#